data_d4c1a354a35cd2b760b0fad9e6960524
#
_entry.id   d4c1a354a35cd2b760b0fad9e6960524
#
_cell.length_a   1.000
_cell.length_b   1.000
_cell.length_c   1.000
_cell.angle_alpha   90.00
_cell.angle_beta   90.00
_cell.angle_gamma   90.00
#
_symmetry.space_group_name_H-M   'P 1'
#
loop_
_entity.id
_entity.type
_entity.pdbx_description
1 polymer ?
#
loop_
_entity_poly.entity_id
_entity_poly.type
_entity_poly.pdbx_seq_one_letter_code
_entity_poly.pdbx_strand_id
1 'polypeptide(L)'
;HSLYVLVGGLWYMGFSLSIMHIRPYRLAQQALGECISEIANYIRLKAAFYQPKTSLALNYRKLLDQQVVVHEKQDSVRALLFHKRMIKDPNPYGRQLIMMLVDMIDLFEESTATLYDYKALRATYGGTKALKAIHKTLHCISNELDLLASQLTADEEIRPSTDFLKELNHLKAAIDDVETSYHIPNLVLKKILINIRNMVR
;
A
#
# COMPACT_ATOMS: atom_id res chain seq x y z
N HIS A 1 38.53 40.89 1.80
CA HIS A 1 37.82 39.77 2.46
C HIS A 1 36.35 39.63 2.00
N SER A 2 35.65 40.73 1.75
CA SER A 2 34.22 40.70 1.31
C SER A 2 34.00 40.02 -0.05
N LEU A 3 34.96 40.11 -0.96
CA LEU A 3 34.83 39.51 -2.30
C LEU A 3 34.81 37.98 -2.28
N TYR A 4 35.59 37.35 -1.40
CA TYR A 4 35.60 35.89 -1.24
C TYR A 4 34.31 35.35 -0.64
N VAL A 5 33.65 36.10 0.27
CA VAL A 5 32.37 35.74 0.86
C VAL A 5 31.28 35.84 -0.19
N LEU A 6 31.28 36.84 -1.06
CA LEU A 6 30.34 36.99 -2.17
C LEU A 6 30.50 35.87 -3.21
N VAL A 7 31.75 35.55 -3.60
CA VAL A 7 32.01 34.44 -4.54
C VAL A 7 31.60 33.09 -3.95
N GLY A 8 31.89 32.83 -2.67
CA GLY A 8 31.45 31.62 -1.98
C GLY A 8 29.95 31.50 -1.88
N GLY A 9 29.24 32.61 -1.58
CA GLY A 9 27.79 32.67 -1.52
C GLY A 9 27.11 32.41 -2.89
N LEU A 10 27.65 33.03 -3.96
CA LEU A 10 27.20 32.81 -5.34
C LEU A 10 27.44 31.35 -5.79
N TRP A 11 28.60 30.77 -5.45
CA TRP A 11 28.93 29.38 -5.75
C TRP A 11 27.99 28.41 -5.01
N TYR A 12 27.76 28.63 -3.72
CA TYR A 12 26.82 27.83 -2.92
C TYR A 12 25.38 27.93 -3.45
N MET A 13 24.94 29.12 -3.83
CA MET A 13 23.61 29.37 -4.40
C MET A 13 23.49 28.70 -5.79
N GLY A 14 24.52 28.81 -6.66
CA GLY A 14 24.54 28.12 -7.96
C GLY A 14 24.53 26.58 -7.81
N PHE A 15 25.32 26.07 -6.88
CA PHE A 15 25.35 24.62 -6.58
C PHE A 15 24.04 24.10 -6.00
N SER A 16 23.44 24.84 -5.05
CA SER A 16 22.15 24.51 -4.46
C SER A 16 21.01 24.53 -5.49
N LEU A 17 20.99 25.53 -6.39
CA LEU A 17 20.02 25.61 -7.48
C LEU A 17 20.23 24.50 -8.52
N SER A 18 21.48 24.11 -8.79
CA SER A 18 21.80 23.00 -9.72
C SER A 18 21.31 21.65 -9.18
N ILE A 19 21.50 21.38 -7.89
CA ILE A 19 21.01 20.15 -7.25
C ILE A 19 19.47 20.08 -7.29
N MET A 20 18.78 21.20 -7.03
CA MET A 20 17.32 21.28 -7.11
C MET A 20 16.78 21.08 -8.54
N HIS A 21 17.61 21.35 -9.56
CA HIS A 21 17.24 21.19 -10.97
C HIS A 21 17.44 19.76 -11.49
N ILE A 22 18.32 18.96 -10.83
CA ILE A 22 18.76 17.66 -11.32
C ILE A 22 17.72 16.55 -11.04
N ARG A 23 16.89 16.66 -9.99
CA ARG A 23 15.89 15.63 -9.64
C ARG A 23 14.57 16.24 -9.11
N PRO A 24 13.76 16.88 -9.95
CA PRO A 24 12.52 17.55 -9.50
C PRO A 24 11.48 16.58 -8.94
N TYR A 25 11.55 15.28 -9.30
CA TYR A 25 10.59 14.26 -8.88
C TYR A 25 11.01 13.49 -7.62
N ARG A 26 12.22 13.70 -7.10
CA ARG A 26 12.71 12.89 -5.97
C ARG A 26 11.87 13.05 -4.69
N LEU A 27 11.40 14.26 -4.41
CA LEU A 27 10.53 14.51 -3.26
C LEU A 27 9.17 13.81 -3.43
N ALA A 28 8.59 13.86 -4.64
CA ALA A 28 7.34 13.17 -4.95
C ALA A 28 7.52 11.65 -4.89
N GLN A 29 8.63 11.14 -5.37
CA GLN A 29 9.01 9.72 -5.33
C GLN A 29 9.15 9.23 -3.88
N GLN A 30 9.82 9.98 -3.02
CA GLN A 30 9.96 9.65 -1.60
C GLN A 30 8.59 9.69 -0.89
N ALA A 31 7.81 10.76 -1.10
CA ALA A 31 6.49 10.88 -0.51
C ALA A 31 5.53 9.75 -0.97
N LEU A 32 5.63 9.34 -2.24
CA LEU A 32 4.85 8.21 -2.76
C LEU A 32 5.30 6.89 -2.13
N GLY A 33 6.60 6.66 -1.95
CA GLY A 33 7.11 5.49 -1.23
C GLY A 33 6.60 5.43 0.21
N GLU A 34 6.62 6.56 0.94
CA GLU A 34 6.05 6.64 2.28
C GLU A 34 4.53 6.34 2.26
N CYS A 35 3.79 6.88 1.30
CA CYS A 35 2.36 6.62 1.16
C CYS A 35 2.07 5.12 0.94
N ILE A 36 2.85 4.46 0.06
CA ILE A 36 2.73 3.01 -0.21
C ILE A 36 3.01 2.20 1.06
N SER A 37 4.04 2.56 1.84
CA SER A 37 4.36 1.89 3.11
C SER A 37 3.22 2.03 4.13
N GLU A 38 2.56 3.19 4.21
CA GLU A 38 1.41 3.37 5.10
C GLU A 38 0.17 2.59 4.64
N ILE A 39 -0.03 2.42 3.33
CA ILE A 39 -1.05 1.52 2.78
C ILE A 39 -0.73 0.06 3.13
N ALA A 40 0.55 -0.35 3.04
CA ALA A 40 0.99 -1.66 3.47
C ALA A 40 0.68 -1.93 4.95
N ASN A 41 0.93 -0.94 5.82
CA ASN A 41 0.58 -0.99 7.23
C ASN A 41 -0.93 -1.14 7.45
N TYR A 42 -1.75 -0.41 6.70
CA TYR A 42 -3.21 -0.52 6.76
C TYR A 42 -3.67 -1.95 6.41
N ILE A 43 -3.17 -2.54 5.33
CA ILE A 43 -3.49 -3.92 4.92
C ILE A 43 -3.04 -4.93 5.97
N ARG A 44 -1.88 -4.71 6.60
CA ARG A 44 -1.36 -5.55 7.69
C ARG A 44 -2.27 -5.51 8.92
N LEU A 45 -2.75 -4.33 9.28
CA LEU A 45 -3.73 -4.17 10.36
C LEU A 45 -5.06 -4.84 10.00
N LYS A 46 -5.51 -4.75 8.75
CA LYS A 46 -6.70 -5.43 8.26
C LYS A 46 -6.55 -6.96 8.32
N ALA A 47 -5.37 -7.48 8.04
CA ALA A 47 -5.07 -8.92 8.18
C ALA A 47 -5.28 -9.43 9.62
N ALA A 48 -5.01 -8.61 10.65
CA ALA A 48 -5.19 -8.98 12.04
C ALA A 48 -6.65 -9.30 12.42
N PHE A 49 -7.63 -8.80 11.66
CA PHE A 49 -9.05 -9.13 11.89
C PHE A 49 -9.36 -10.61 11.63
N TYR A 50 -8.58 -11.30 10.82
CA TYR A 50 -8.75 -12.72 10.52
C TYR A 50 -8.03 -13.63 11.52
N GLN A 51 -7.36 -13.08 12.53
CA GLN A 51 -6.75 -13.84 13.62
C GLN A 51 -7.73 -13.96 14.80
N PRO A 52 -8.17 -15.17 15.19
CA PRO A 52 -9.17 -15.35 16.26
C PRO A 52 -8.74 -14.81 17.63
N LYS A 53 -7.42 -14.77 17.90
CA LYS A 53 -6.86 -14.41 19.21
C LYS A 53 -6.66 -12.90 19.43
N THR A 54 -6.89 -12.05 18.42
CA THR A 54 -6.68 -10.61 18.56
C THR A 54 -7.95 -9.87 18.98
N SER A 55 -7.82 -8.78 19.74
CA SER A 55 -8.95 -7.94 20.16
C SER A 55 -9.51 -7.17 18.97
N LEU A 56 -10.79 -7.38 18.63
CA LEU A 56 -11.46 -6.65 17.55
C LEU A 56 -11.53 -5.15 17.82
N ALA A 57 -11.86 -4.75 19.07
CA ALA A 57 -11.96 -3.33 19.43
C ALA A 57 -10.64 -2.59 19.24
N LEU A 58 -9.52 -3.21 19.66
CA LEU A 58 -8.19 -2.64 19.46
C LEU A 58 -7.81 -2.59 17.97
N ASN A 59 -8.16 -3.63 17.20
CA ASN A 59 -7.88 -3.67 15.77
C ASN A 59 -8.65 -2.56 15.03
N TYR A 60 -9.93 -2.34 15.35
CA TYR A 60 -10.74 -1.26 14.76
C TYR A 60 -10.13 0.11 15.04
N ARG A 61 -9.74 0.38 16.28
CA ARG A 61 -9.11 1.65 16.65
C ARG A 61 -7.83 1.88 15.83
N LYS A 62 -6.93 0.90 15.82
CA LYS A 62 -5.67 1.00 15.05
C LYS A 62 -5.92 1.19 13.54
N LEU A 63 -6.94 0.51 13.00
CA LEU A 63 -7.27 0.61 11.57
C LEU A 63 -7.78 2.01 11.22
N LEU A 64 -8.63 2.61 12.07
CA LEU A 64 -9.13 3.97 11.88
C LEU A 64 -8.01 5.01 12.00
N ASP A 65 -7.14 4.88 13.02
CA ASP A 65 -5.97 5.76 13.18
C ASP A 65 -5.08 5.69 11.93
N GLN A 66 -4.81 4.48 11.42
CA GLN A 66 -3.99 4.27 10.22
C GLN A 66 -4.65 4.81 8.95
N GLN A 67 -5.97 4.75 8.84
CA GLN A 67 -6.71 5.31 7.70
C GLN A 67 -6.48 6.82 7.58
N VAL A 68 -6.46 7.54 8.69
CA VAL A 68 -6.16 8.99 8.70
C VAL A 68 -4.74 9.24 8.19
N VAL A 69 -3.77 8.47 8.67
CA VAL A 69 -2.36 8.59 8.23
C VAL A 69 -2.22 8.37 6.72
N VAL A 70 -2.90 7.35 6.16
CA VAL A 70 -2.87 7.09 4.71
C VAL A 70 -3.43 8.29 3.93
N HIS A 71 -4.57 8.87 4.34
CA HIS A 71 -5.13 10.04 3.66
C HIS A 71 -4.19 11.25 3.71
N GLU A 72 -3.56 11.53 4.85
CA GLU A 72 -2.57 12.60 4.98
C GLU A 72 -1.38 12.40 4.02
N LYS A 73 -0.89 11.16 3.88
CA LYS A 73 0.19 10.83 2.94
C LYS A 73 -0.25 10.96 1.49
N GLN A 74 -1.46 10.53 1.13
CA GLN A 74 -2.02 10.70 -0.21
C GLN A 74 -2.13 12.20 -0.58
N ASP A 75 -2.59 13.04 0.34
CA ASP A 75 -2.70 14.48 0.11
C ASP A 75 -1.32 15.14 -0.05
N SER A 76 -0.33 14.69 0.71
CA SER A 76 1.05 15.15 0.58
C SER A 76 1.64 14.82 -0.81
N VAL A 77 1.42 13.60 -1.31
CA VAL A 77 1.85 13.18 -2.65
C VAL A 77 1.12 13.98 -3.73
N ARG A 78 -0.20 14.18 -3.59
CA ARG A 78 -0.99 15.00 -4.52
C ARG A 78 -0.45 16.42 -4.60
N ALA A 79 -0.16 17.05 -3.45
CA ALA A 79 0.39 18.41 -3.41
C ALA A 79 1.72 18.53 -4.17
N LEU A 80 2.58 17.52 -4.09
CA LEU A 80 3.86 17.47 -4.79
C LEU A 80 3.71 17.21 -6.29
N LEU A 81 2.89 16.21 -6.68
CA LEU A 81 2.74 15.80 -8.09
C LEU A 81 1.91 16.79 -8.91
N PHE A 82 0.89 17.44 -8.31
CA PHE A 82 0.03 18.40 -9.00
C PHE A 82 0.48 19.85 -8.85
N HIS A 83 1.68 20.08 -8.35
CA HIS A 83 2.27 21.43 -8.35
C HIS A 83 2.41 21.96 -9.78
N LYS A 84 2.03 23.23 -10.02
CA LYS A 84 1.94 23.89 -11.37
C LYS A 84 3.18 23.66 -12.25
N ARG A 85 4.36 23.45 -11.65
CA ARG A 85 5.61 23.22 -12.37
C ARG A 85 5.70 21.80 -12.97
N MET A 86 5.12 20.80 -12.31
CA MET A 86 5.14 19.40 -12.79
C MET A 86 4.09 19.14 -13.86
N ILE A 87 2.96 19.86 -13.83
CA ILE A 87 1.90 19.73 -14.86
C ILE A 87 2.33 20.29 -16.21
N LYS A 88 3.25 21.29 -16.24
CA LYS A 88 3.73 21.91 -17.47
C LYS A 88 4.80 21.11 -18.19
N ASP A 89 5.44 20.17 -17.52
CA ASP A 89 6.51 19.34 -18.10
C ASP A 89 5.99 17.89 -18.23
N PRO A 90 5.66 17.43 -19.47
CA PRO A 90 5.12 16.09 -19.70
C PRO A 90 6.20 14.99 -19.62
N ASN A 91 7.08 15.04 -18.61
CA ASN A 91 8.11 14.02 -18.41
C ASN A 91 7.45 12.64 -18.20
N PRO A 92 7.87 11.60 -18.94
CA PRO A 92 7.36 10.23 -18.82
C PRO A 92 7.42 9.71 -17.37
N TYR A 93 8.46 10.03 -16.64
CA TYR A 93 8.64 9.62 -15.25
C TYR A 93 7.59 10.22 -14.30
N GLY A 94 7.28 11.53 -14.43
CA GLY A 94 6.22 12.17 -13.64
C GLY A 94 4.85 11.53 -13.90
N ARG A 95 4.57 11.13 -15.15
CA ARG A 95 3.33 10.41 -15.48
C ARG A 95 3.28 9.04 -14.81
N GLN A 96 4.38 8.31 -14.76
CA GLN A 96 4.44 7.01 -14.07
C GLN A 96 4.15 7.16 -12.57
N LEU A 97 4.70 8.18 -11.91
CA LEU A 97 4.41 8.44 -10.49
C LEU A 97 2.93 8.78 -10.25
N ILE A 98 2.30 9.55 -11.17
CA ILE A 98 0.87 9.85 -11.08
C ILE A 98 0.03 8.58 -11.26
N MET A 99 0.34 7.74 -12.25
CA MET A 99 -0.36 6.47 -12.47
C MET A 99 -0.23 5.56 -11.25
N MET A 100 0.99 5.43 -10.71
CA MET A 100 1.23 4.65 -9.49
C MET A 100 0.46 5.19 -8.29
N LEU A 101 0.33 6.52 -8.13
CA LEU A 101 -0.51 7.11 -7.08
C LEU A 101 -1.97 6.73 -7.26
N VAL A 102 -2.50 6.77 -8.49
CA VAL A 102 -3.88 6.38 -8.79
C VAL A 102 -4.10 4.90 -8.43
N ASP A 103 -3.22 4.02 -8.90
CA ASP A 103 -3.30 2.58 -8.59
C ASP A 103 -3.27 2.31 -7.07
N MET A 104 -2.46 3.07 -6.33
CA MET A 104 -2.39 2.95 -4.86
C MET A 104 -3.64 3.49 -4.16
N ILE A 105 -4.26 4.53 -4.69
CA ILE A 105 -5.55 5.04 -4.19
C ILE A 105 -6.63 3.98 -4.42
N ASP A 106 -6.73 3.43 -5.63
CA ASP A 106 -7.72 2.42 -5.99
C ASP A 106 -7.57 1.16 -5.11
N LEU A 107 -6.32 0.69 -4.91
CA LEU A 107 -6.02 -0.42 -4.00
C LEU A 107 -6.46 -0.13 -2.56
N PHE A 108 -6.22 1.08 -2.07
CA PHE A 108 -6.63 1.49 -0.74
C PHE A 108 -8.15 1.57 -0.62
N GLU A 109 -8.85 2.16 -1.61
CA GLU A 109 -10.32 2.23 -1.66
C GLU A 109 -10.93 0.82 -1.69
N GLU A 110 -10.44 -0.10 -2.54
CA GLU A 110 -10.89 -1.49 -2.56
C GLU A 110 -10.67 -2.16 -1.21
N SER A 111 -9.55 -1.86 -0.55
CA SER A 111 -9.26 -2.38 0.77
C SER A 111 -10.22 -1.85 1.85
N THR A 112 -10.73 -0.62 1.72
CA THR A 112 -11.64 0.02 2.70
C THR A 112 -13.11 -0.28 2.41
N ALA A 113 -13.49 -0.53 1.15
CA ALA A 113 -14.88 -0.64 0.68
C ALA A 113 -15.69 -1.75 1.36
N THR A 114 -15.02 -2.75 1.95
CA THR A 114 -15.69 -3.92 2.52
C THR A 114 -15.55 -4.00 4.03
N LEU A 115 -16.68 -3.85 4.71
CA LEU A 115 -16.83 -4.16 6.13
C LEU A 115 -17.51 -5.52 6.27
N TYR A 116 -16.85 -6.42 7.00
CA TYR A 116 -17.42 -7.73 7.36
C TYR A 116 -17.73 -7.77 8.84
N ASP A 117 -18.71 -8.60 9.22
CA ASP A 117 -18.87 -8.96 10.63
C ASP A 117 -17.75 -9.94 11.02
N TYR A 118 -16.61 -9.39 11.44
CA TYR A 118 -15.45 -10.19 11.83
C TYR A 118 -15.71 -11.06 13.07
N LYS A 119 -16.68 -10.67 13.92
CA LYS A 119 -17.07 -11.48 15.07
C LYS A 119 -17.77 -12.77 14.59
N ALA A 120 -18.74 -12.64 13.70
CA ALA A 120 -19.43 -13.78 13.09
C ALA A 120 -18.45 -14.62 12.24
N LEU A 121 -17.56 -13.99 11.45
CA LEU A 121 -16.53 -14.68 10.68
C LEU A 121 -15.63 -15.56 11.56
N ARG A 122 -15.16 -15.02 12.68
CA ARG A 122 -14.30 -15.78 13.61
C ARG A 122 -15.06 -16.90 14.31
N ALA A 123 -16.33 -16.67 14.67
CA ALA A 123 -17.15 -17.69 15.29
C ALA A 123 -17.42 -18.86 14.32
N THR A 124 -17.72 -18.57 13.06
CA THR A 124 -18.08 -19.56 12.05
C THR A 124 -16.86 -20.30 11.48
N TYR A 125 -15.78 -19.56 11.16
CA TYR A 125 -14.65 -20.11 10.41
C TYR A 125 -13.34 -20.20 11.21
N GLY A 126 -13.35 -19.84 12.50
CA GLY A 126 -12.14 -19.79 13.34
C GLY A 126 -11.41 -21.12 13.48
N GLY A 127 -12.12 -22.25 13.35
CA GLY A 127 -11.54 -23.60 13.34
C GLY A 127 -11.03 -24.06 11.97
N THR A 128 -11.20 -23.28 10.91
CA THR A 128 -10.82 -23.65 9.54
C THR A 128 -9.47 -23.08 9.14
N LYS A 129 -8.89 -23.63 8.05
CA LYS A 129 -7.65 -23.11 7.45
C LYS A 129 -7.87 -21.79 6.68
N ALA A 130 -9.13 -21.46 6.33
CA ALA A 130 -9.46 -20.33 5.46
C ALA A 130 -9.05 -18.98 6.06
N LEU A 131 -9.39 -18.71 7.34
CA LEU A 131 -8.99 -17.44 7.98
C LEU A 131 -7.48 -17.27 8.06
N LYS A 132 -6.74 -18.35 8.31
CA LYS A 132 -5.28 -18.32 8.30
C LYS A 132 -4.71 -18.06 6.91
N ALA A 133 -5.33 -18.62 5.86
CA ALA A 133 -4.94 -18.38 4.47
C ALA A 133 -5.19 -16.93 4.08
N ILE A 134 -6.37 -16.36 4.41
CA ILE A 134 -6.68 -14.93 4.17
C ILE A 134 -5.66 -14.04 4.86
N HIS A 135 -5.39 -14.27 6.14
CA HIS A 135 -4.39 -13.53 6.91
C HIS A 135 -3.02 -13.58 6.21
N LYS A 136 -2.56 -14.77 5.79
CA LYS A 136 -1.27 -14.95 5.11
C LYS A 136 -1.23 -14.19 3.79
N THR A 137 -2.27 -14.28 2.96
CA THR A 137 -2.32 -13.58 1.66
C THR A 137 -2.28 -12.06 1.83
N LEU A 138 -3.03 -11.49 2.80
CA LEU A 138 -2.97 -10.06 3.09
C LEU A 138 -1.58 -9.62 3.58
N HIS A 139 -0.89 -10.46 4.37
CA HIS A 139 0.51 -10.20 4.74
C HIS A 139 1.47 -10.27 3.54
N CYS A 140 1.26 -11.18 2.61
CA CYS A 140 2.05 -11.21 1.37
C CYS A 140 1.87 -9.92 0.56
N ILE A 141 0.63 -9.42 0.43
CA ILE A 141 0.35 -8.15 -0.24
C ILE A 141 1.06 -7.00 0.50
N SER A 142 0.94 -6.91 1.82
CA SER A 142 1.60 -5.84 2.59
C SER A 142 3.11 -5.86 2.46
N ASN A 143 3.74 -7.04 2.45
CA ASN A 143 5.19 -7.15 2.30
C ASN A 143 5.66 -6.77 0.89
N GLU A 144 4.87 -7.08 -0.15
CA GLU A 144 5.18 -6.68 -1.53
C GLU A 144 5.07 -5.17 -1.71
N LEU A 145 4.08 -4.54 -1.07
CA LEU A 145 3.97 -3.07 -1.04
C LEU A 145 5.14 -2.41 -0.31
N ASP A 146 5.63 -2.97 0.81
CA ASP A 146 6.83 -2.47 1.49
C ASP A 146 8.07 -2.60 0.60
N LEU A 147 8.21 -3.70 -0.15
CA LEU A 147 9.28 -3.88 -1.11
C LEU A 147 9.19 -2.83 -2.23
N LEU A 148 8.00 -2.63 -2.81
CA LEU A 148 7.75 -1.61 -3.82
C LEU A 148 8.12 -0.21 -3.29
N ALA A 149 7.71 0.13 -2.07
CA ALA A 149 8.01 1.40 -1.42
C ALA A 149 9.53 1.60 -1.26
N SER A 150 10.25 0.57 -0.85
CA SER A 150 11.71 0.62 -0.67
C SER A 150 12.45 0.78 -2.00
N GLN A 151 12.08 -0.01 -3.03
CA GLN A 151 12.67 0.08 -4.36
C GLN A 151 12.41 1.44 -5.00
N LEU A 152 11.17 1.95 -4.88
CA LEU A 152 10.82 3.28 -5.36
C LEU A 152 11.66 4.36 -4.68
N THR A 153 11.78 4.32 -3.36
CA THR A 153 12.55 5.31 -2.59
C THR A 153 14.04 5.25 -2.88
N ALA A 154 14.58 4.06 -3.13
CA ALA A 154 15.98 3.85 -3.49
C ALA A 154 16.30 4.17 -4.95
N ASP A 155 15.31 4.48 -5.79
CA ASP A 155 15.47 4.68 -7.24
C ASP A 155 15.97 3.40 -7.94
N GLU A 156 15.54 2.25 -7.44
CA GLU A 156 15.87 0.93 -7.98
C GLU A 156 14.81 0.44 -8.97
N GLU A 157 15.16 -0.55 -9.77
CA GLU A 157 14.23 -1.20 -10.68
C GLU A 157 13.17 -1.97 -9.87
N ILE A 158 11.89 -1.67 -10.13
CA ILE A 158 10.77 -2.34 -9.48
C ILE A 158 10.67 -3.78 -9.98
N ARG A 159 10.86 -4.73 -9.07
CA ARG A 159 10.78 -6.17 -9.35
C ARG A 159 9.85 -6.83 -8.34
N PRO A 160 8.73 -7.41 -8.80
CA PRO A 160 7.86 -8.17 -7.91
C PRO A 160 8.59 -9.41 -7.39
N SER A 161 8.43 -9.72 -6.12
CA SER A 161 9.03 -10.89 -5.47
C SER A 161 8.03 -12.03 -5.31
N THR A 162 6.73 -11.73 -5.29
CA THR A 162 5.66 -12.67 -4.96
C THR A 162 4.91 -13.14 -6.20
N ASP A 163 4.77 -14.47 -6.35
CA ASP A 163 3.85 -15.07 -7.31
C ASP A 163 2.41 -15.05 -6.73
N PHE A 164 1.71 -13.93 -6.95
CA PHE A 164 0.34 -13.76 -6.48
C PHE A 164 -0.65 -14.77 -7.07
N LEU A 165 -0.42 -15.27 -8.28
CA LEU A 165 -1.30 -16.28 -8.86
C LEU A 165 -1.27 -17.56 -8.02
N LYS A 166 -0.10 -17.96 -7.57
CA LYS A 166 0.08 -19.12 -6.70
C LYS A 166 -0.56 -18.90 -5.33
N GLU A 167 -0.33 -17.74 -4.70
CA GLU A 167 -0.93 -17.41 -3.40
C GLU A 167 -2.47 -17.36 -3.48
N LEU A 168 -3.06 -16.78 -4.54
CA LEU A 168 -4.51 -16.76 -4.75
C LEU A 168 -5.09 -18.16 -4.98
N ASN A 169 -4.38 -19.04 -5.67
CA ASN A 169 -4.79 -20.42 -5.86
C ASN A 169 -4.79 -21.20 -4.52
N HIS A 170 -3.78 -20.97 -3.67
CA HIS A 170 -3.74 -21.53 -2.32
C HIS A 170 -4.90 -21.00 -1.44
N LEU A 171 -5.18 -19.70 -1.52
CA LEU A 171 -6.30 -19.09 -0.81
C LEU A 171 -7.62 -19.68 -1.27
N LYS A 172 -7.83 -19.80 -2.59
CA LYS A 172 -9.02 -20.41 -3.17
C LYS A 172 -9.20 -21.85 -2.68
N ALA A 173 -8.17 -22.67 -2.75
CA ALA A 173 -8.24 -24.05 -2.28
C ALA A 173 -8.62 -24.15 -0.79
N ALA A 174 -8.07 -23.27 0.07
CA ALA A 174 -8.43 -23.22 1.48
C ALA A 174 -9.88 -22.78 1.74
N ILE A 175 -10.45 -21.94 0.88
CA ILE A 175 -11.86 -21.51 0.95
C ILE A 175 -12.79 -22.61 0.45
N ASP A 176 -12.43 -23.30 -0.63
CA ASP A 176 -13.23 -24.40 -1.18
C ASP A 176 -13.26 -25.61 -0.21
N ASP A 177 -12.15 -25.86 0.52
CA ASP A 177 -12.05 -26.89 1.56
C ASP A 177 -13.07 -26.67 2.71
N VAL A 178 -13.48 -25.43 3.00
CA VAL A 178 -14.46 -25.14 4.04
C VAL A 178 -15.82 -25.76 3.73
N GLU A 179 -16.27 -25.70 2.48
CA GLU A 179 -17.55 -26.29 2.07
C GLU A 179 -17.47 -27.81 1.99
N THR A 180 -16.36 -28.35 1.48
CA THR A 180 -16.19 -29.80 1.29
C THR A 180 -15.90 -30.55 2.58
N SER A 181 -15.00 -30.02 3.44
CA SER A 181 -14.55 -30.72 4.64
C SER A 181 -15.33 -30.37 5.89
N TYR A 182 -15.87 -29.14 5.99
CA TYR A 182 -16.58 -28.67 7.18
C TYR A 182 -18.10 -28.52 6.97
N HIS A 183 -18.61 -28.65 5.74
CA HIS A 183 -20.02 -28.47 5.37
C HIS A 183 -20.59 -27.09 5.79
N ILE A 184 -19.74 -26.06 5.82
CA ILE A 184 -20.11 -24.68 6.15
C ILE A 184 -20.21 -23.87 4.84
N PRO A 185 -21.30 -23.09 4.62
CA PRO A 185 -21.39 -22.24 3.42
C PRO A 185 -20.23 -21.25 3.33
N ASN A 186 -19.55 -21.18 2.19
CA ASN A 186 -18.35 -20.37 2.00
C ASN A 186 -18.57 -19.07 1.19
N LEU A 187 -19.82 -18.65 0.99
CA LEU A 187 -20.17 -17.49 0.15
C LEU A 187 -19.48 -16.21 0.61
N VAL A 188 -19.40 -15.97 1.93
CA VAL A 188 -18.73 -14.78 2.47
C VAL A 188 -17.22 -14.85 2.23
N LEU A 189 -16.62 -16.03 2.37
CA LEU A 189 -15.20 -16.24 2.09
C LEU A 189 -14.87 -16.06 0.59
N LYS A 190 -15.78 -16.48 -0.31
CA LYS A 190 -15.66 -16.24 -1.75
C LYS A 190 -15.71 -14.73 -2.07
N LYS A 191 -16.55 -13.94 -1.39
CA LYS A 191 -16.52 -12.47 -1.53
C LYS A 191 -15.19 -11.88 -1.08
N ILE A 192 -14.64 -12.34 0.03
CA ILE A 192 -13.31 -11.91 0.50
C ILE A 192 -12.24 -12.26 -0.52
N LEU A 193 -12.27 -13.45 -1.11
CA LEU A 193 -11.35 -13.86 -2.17
C LEU A 193 -11.43 -12.94 -3.40
N ILE A 194 -12.65 -12.55 -3.82
CA ILE A 194 -12.84 -11.63 -4.95
C ILE A 194 -12.20 -10.28 -4.64
N ASN A 195 -12.42 -9.73 -3.44
CA ASN A 195 -11.83 -8.46 -3.04
C ASN A 195 -10.30 -8.53 -2.98
N ILE A 196 -9.75 -9.58 -2.40
CA ILE A 196 -8.28 -9.79 -2.38
C ILE A 196 -7.74 -9.91 -3.81
N ARG A 197 -8.47 -10.58 -4.70
CA ARG A 197 -8.09 -10.70 -6.11
C ARG A 197 -8.10 -9.34 -6.83
N ASN A 198 -9.07 -8.48 -6.54
CA ASN A 198 -9.13 -7.14 -7.10
C ASN A 198 -7.95 -6.27 -6.64
N MET A 199 -7.54 -6.39 -5.36
CA MET A 199 -6.38 -5.68 -4.82
C MET A 199 -5.04 -6.06 -5.47
N VAL A 200 -4.95 -7.24 -6.09
CA VAL A 200 -3.71 -7.77 -6.71
C VAL A 200 -3.71 -7.60 -8.24
N ARG A 201 -4.82 -7.14 -8.81
CA ARG A 201 -4.99 -6.94 -10.26
C ARG A 201 -4.47 -5.57 -10.71
#